data_09718376dbb60d7acd86fc8c9a622e78
#
_entry.id   09718376dbb60d7acd86fc8c9a622e78
#
_cell.length_a   1.000
_cell.length_b   1.000
_cell.length_c   1.000
_cell.angle_alpha   90.00
_cell.angle_beta   90.00
_cell.angle_gamma   90.00
#
_symmetry.space_group_name_H-M   'P 1'
#
loop_
_entity.id
_entity.type
_entity.pdbx_description
1 polymer ?
#
loop_
_entity_poly.entity_id
_entity_poly.type
_entity_poly.pdbx_seq_one_letter_code
_entity_poly.pdbx_strand_id
1 'polypeptide(L)'
;MMRARLLALIAALGVGSVYAQDYGDTPYVQTPQVVVDKMLEIAKVSSKDYLIDLGSGDGRMIITAAKRYGAHGFGVDLNKSLVTLSNRNAARMGVANRAVFYERDLHETDLERADVLTIYLLPEVNLMVRPRILALKPGTRLVSHDYGFGEWPPDIELIMDAPGKPVGRDQKSKVMFWVVPTRAAGKWVWQGPAGLYELQLDQVFQKITGTLSAGGRRVDIEKAVLSGEHISFEASLEKGRHEFSGKVINNAIAGDMRMAGAPQAWSATRTELRDARFTDINPGVTAR
;
A
#
# COMPACT_ATOMS: atom_id res chain seq x y z
N MET A 1 -49.94 -55.15 28.43
CA MET A 1 -48.53 -55.25 28.06
C MET A 1 -48.25 -54.41 26.83
N MET A 2 -47.76 -53.19 27.01
CA MET A 2 -47.40 -52.33 25.88
C MET A 2 -46.14 -51.59 26.26
N ARG A 3 -45.02 -51.91 25.62
CA ARG A 3 -43.71 -51.33 25.85
C ARG A 3 -43.60 -50.02 25.08
N ALA A 4 -43.50 -48.90 25.82
CA ALA A 4 -43.16 -47.61 25.25
C ALA A 4 -41.66 -47.59 24.86
N ARG A 5 -41.34 -47.30 23.61
CA ARG A 5 -39.99 -47.05 23.11
C ARG A 5 -39.75 -45.56 23.18
N LEU A 6 -38.81 -45.16 24.05
CA LEU A 6 -38.27 -43.81 24.14
C LEU A 6 -37.27 -43.62 23.03
N LEU A 7 -37.55 -42.72 22.07
CA LEU A 7 -36.58 -42.27 21.06
C LEU A 7 -35.79 -41.10 21.64
N ALA A 8 -34.53 -41.31 21.93
CA ALA A 8 -33.59 -40.24 22.25
C ALA A 8 -33.12 -39.56 20.96
N LEU A 9 -33.46 -38.27 20.82
CA LEU A 9 -32.99 -37.42 19.75
C LEU A 9 -31.58 -36.89 20.15
N ILE A 10 -30.53 -37.43 19.53
CA ILE A 10 -29.17 -36.91 19.68
C ILE A 10 -29.02 -35.73 18.72
N ALA A 11 -29.04 -34.52 19.27
CA ALA A 11 -28.65 -33.33 18.51
C ALA A 11 -27.14 -33.35 18.34
N ALA A 12 -26.69 -33.65 17.15
CA ALA A 12 -25.29 -33.50 16.76
C ALA A 12 -24.98 -31.99 16.57
N LEU A 13 -24.38 -31.37 17.60
CA LEU A 13 -23.72 -30.07 17.45
C LEU A 13 -22.51 -30.26 16.53
N GLY A 14 -22.67 -29.92 15.28
CA GLY A 14 -21.56 -29.80 14.34
C GLY A 14 -20.64 -28.66 14.79
N VAL A 15 -19.57 -29.00 15.47
CA VAL A 15 -18.44 -28.09 15.66
C VAL A 15 -17.80 -27.91 14.29
N GLY A 16 -18.14 -26.82 13.62
CA GLY A 16 -17.45 -26.41 12.40
C GLY A 16 -15.98 -26.17 12.75
N SER A 17 -15.12 -27.11 12.35
CA SER A 17 -13.69 -26.89 12.36
C SER A 17 -13.40 -25.70 11.45
N VAL A 18 -13.08 -24.56 12.04
CA VAL A 18 -12.39 -23.49 11.32
C VAL A 18 -11.06 -24.11 10.89
N TYR A 19 -10.97 -24.52 9.64
CA TYR A 19 -9.66 -24.83 9.05
C TYR A 19 -8.87 -23.52 9.06
N ALA A 20 -8.00 -23.35 10.04
CA ALA A 20 -6.87 -22.46 9.89
C ALA A 20 -6.15 -22.96 8.62
N GLN A 21 -6.14 -22.16 7.58
CA GLN A 21 -5.38 -22.45 6.38
C GLN A 21 -3.92 -22.42 6.83
N ASP A 22 -3.35 -23.62 6.97
CA ASP A 22 -1.93 -23.81 7.24
C ASP A 22 -1.19 -23.35 5.97
N TYR A 23 -0.74 -22.10 5.97
CA TYR A 23 0.14 -21.56 4.92
C TYR A 23 1.55 -22.11 5.12
N GLY A 24 1.65 -23.42 5.25
CA GLY A 24 2.82 -24.23 5.51
C GLY A 24 4.12 -23.57 5.07
N ASP A 25 5.25 -23.95 5.58
CA ASP A 25 6.57 -23.37 5.43
C ASP A 25 6.78 -22.61 4.11
N THR A 26 6.50 -21.31 4.09
CA THR A 26 6.86 -20.46 2.95
C THR A 26 8.36 -20.57 2.78
N PRO A 27 8.87 -21.15 1.68
CA PRO A 27 10.29 -21.41 1.55
C PRO A 27 11.07 -20.09 1.58
N TYR A 28 12.11 -20.03 2.38
CA TYR A 28 13.01 -18.89 2.36
C TYR A 28 13.71 -18.78 1.00
N VAL A 29 13.39 -17.72 0.26
CA VAL A 29 13.98 -17.38 -1.03
C VAL A 29 14.70 -16.05 -0.94
N GLN A 30 16.01 -16.05 -1.16
CA GLN A 30 16.82 -14.84 -1.08
C GLN A 30 16.52 -13.86 -2.23
N THR A 31 16.22 -12.61 -1.92
CA THR A 31 16.21 -11.52 -2.91
C THR A 31 17.66 -11.23 -3.32
N PRO A 32 18.03 -11.26 -4.62
CA PRO A 32 19.36 -10.87 -5.06
C PRO A 32 19.72 -9.44 -4.61
N GLN A 33 20.98 -9.19 -4.27
CA GLN A 33 21.40 -7.90 -3.74
C GLN A 33 21.10 -6.73 -4.72
N VAL A 34 21.25 -6.95 -6.03
CA VAL A 34 20.91 -5.93 -7.06
C VAL A 34 19.43 -5.55 -7.04
N VAL A 35 18.55 -6.49 -6.68
CA VAL A 35 17.11 -6.26 -6.54
C VAL A 35 16.82 -5.50 -5.25
N VAL A 36 17.44 -5.88 -4.11
CA VAL A 36 17.38 -5.12 -2.85
C VAL A 36 17.77 -3.66 -3.07
N ASP A 37 18.90 -3.44 -3.74
CA ASP A 37 19.39 -2.10 -4.04
C ASP A 37 18.38 -1.31 -4.87
N LYS A 38 17.78 -1.93 -5.89
CA LYS A 38 16.75 -1.28 -6.73
C LYS A 38 15.45 -1.01 -5.97
N MET A 39 15.01 -1.92 -5.11
CA MET A 39 13.83 -1.71 -4.26
C MET A 39 14.01 -0.49 -3.35
N LEU A 40 15.16 -0.36 -2.70
CA LEU A 40 15.46 0.77 -1.83
C LEU A 40 15.63 2.10 -2.61
N GLU A 41 16.22 2.03 -3.82
CA GLU A 41 16.36 3.19 -4.72
C GLU A 41 15.00 3.72 -5.19
N ILE A 42 14.10 2.85 -5.69
CA ILE A 42 12.76 3.23 -6.16
C ILE A 42 11.92 3.80 -5.01
N ALA A 43 12.05 3.22 -3.81
CA ALA A 43 11.41 3.72 -2.60
C ALA A 43 12.02 5.06 -2.14
N LYS A 44 13.11 5.53 -2.74
CA LYS A 44 13.83 6.76 -2.36
C LYS A 44 14.15 6.77 -0.87
N VAL A 45 14.66 5.64 -0.37
CA VAL A 45 14.99 5.47 1.05
C VAL A 45 16.04 6.48 1.47
N SER A 46 15.87 7.07 2.65
CA SER A 46 16.75 8.08 3.25
C SER A 46 16.96 7.80 4.73
N SER A 47 17.87 8.57 5.36
CA SER A 47 18.14 8.46 6.80
C SER A 47 16.98 8.89 7.71
N LYS A 48 15.94 9.50 7.15
CA LYS A 48 14.72 9.90 7.87
C LYS A 48 13.66 8.80 7.93
N ASP A 49 13.85 7.73 7.17
CA ASP A 49 12.84 6.70 6.98
C ASP A 49 12.94 5.61 8.03
N TYR A 50 11.78 5.12 8.42
CA TYR A 50 11.60 3.93 9.22
C TYR A 50 11.04 2.81 8.34
N LEU A 51 11.84 1.75 8.16
CA LEU A 51 11.47 0.62 7.30
C LEU A 51 10.91 -0.54 8.13
N ILE A 52 9.94 -1.24 7.56
CA ILE A 52 9.48 -2.55 8.05
C ILE A 52 9.56 -3.55 6.91
N ASP A 53 10.19 -4.71 7.17
CA ASP A 53 10.36 -5.78 6.19
C ASP A 53 9.56 -7.02 6.65
N LEU A 54 8.55 -7.40 5.87
CA LEU A 54 7.68 -8.52 6.18
C LEU A 54 8.19 -9.79 5.50
N GLY A 55 8.57 -10.80 6.31
CA GLY A 55 9.30 -11.98 5.85
C GLY A 55 10.78 -11.67 5.62
N SER A 56 11.46 -11.16 6.65
CA SER A 56 12.76 -10.50 6.49
C SER A 56 13.94 -11.45 6.18
N GLY A 57 13.76 -12.77 6.32
CA GLY A 57 14.78 -13.76 5.99
C GLY A 57 16.11 -13.49 6.70
N ASP A 58 17.19 -13.32 5.94
CA ASP A 58 18.54 -13.05 6.47
C ASP A 58 18.80 -11.57 6.81
N GLY A 59 17.78 -10.72 6.70
CA GLY A 59 17.80 -9.32 7.12
C GLY A 59 18.39 -8.35 6.11
N ARG A 60 18.75 -8.82 4.90
CA ARG A 60 19.48 -8.01 3.90
C ARG A 60 18.82 -6.69 3.54
N MET A 61 17.49 -6.64 3.52
CA MET A 61 16.73 -5.43 3.17
C MET A 61 16.99 -4.32 4.19
N ILE A 62 16.68 -4.56 5.47
CA ILE A 62 16.86 -3.57 6.54
C ILE A 62 18.34 -3.27 6.79
N ILE A 63 19.21 -4.28 6.72
CA ILE A 63 20.68 -4.10 6.87
C ILE A 63 21.21 -3.17 5.77
N THR A 64 20.81 -3.39 4.51
CA THR A 64 21.24 -2.53 3.40
C THR A 64 20.69 -1.11 3.56
N ALA A 65 19.41 -0.95 3.95
CA ALA A 65 18.80 0.35 4.23
C ALA A 65 19.56 1.10 5.33
N ALA A 66 19.87 0.43 6.43
CA ALA A 66 20.62 1.03 7.54
C ALA A 66 22.06 1.41 7.14
N LYS A 67 22.76 0.54 6.41
CA LYS A 67 24.17 0.73 6.06
C LYS A 67 24.37 1.78 4.98
N ARG A 68 23.56 1.78 3.92
CA ARG A 68 23.77 2.65 2.75
C ARG A 68 23.05 3.97 2.85
N TYR A 69 21.89 4.00 3.51
CA TYR A 69 21.04 5.19 3.56
C TYR A 69 20.93 5.77 4.98
N GLY A 70 21.44 5.07 5.99
CA GLY A 70 21.32 5.52 7.39
C GLY A 70 19.92 5.38 7.97
N ALA A 71 19.02 4.68 7.27
CA ALA A 71 17.65 4.45 7.71
C ALA A 71 17.59 3.58 8.98
N HIS A 72 16.44 3.59 9.65
CA HIS A 72 16.14 2.74 10.79
C HIS A 72 14.99 1.80 10.42
N GLY A 73 14.92 0.65 11.06
CA GLY A 73 13.79 -0.22 10.85
C GLY A 73 13.95 -1.59 11.52
N PHE A 74 12.94 -2.40 11.30
CA PHE A 74 12.98 -3.78 11.74
C PHE A 74 12.43 -4.72 10.67
N GLY A 75 12.82 -5.99 10.77
CA GLY A 75 12.22 -7.06 10.00
C GLY A 75 11.54 -8.08 10.92
N VAL A 76 10.54 -8.76 10.39
CA VAL A 76 9.87 -9.88 11.07
C VAL A 76 9.92 -11.13 10.22
N ASP A 77 10.08 -12.27 10.88
CA ASP A 77 10.05 -13.59 10.27
C ASP A 77 9.53 -14.60 11.29
N LEU A 78 8.81 -15.63 10.86
CA LEU A 78 8.35 -16.71 11.74
C LEU A 78 9.49 -17.70 12.05
N ASN A 79 10.51 -17.75 11.19
CA ASN A 79 11.63 -18.67 11.35
C ASN A 79 12.68 -18.10 12.32
N LYS A 80 12.72 -18.63 13.53
CA LYS A 80 13.66 -18.24 14.58
C LYS A 80 15.14 -18.32 14.14
N SER A 81 15.49 -19.27 13.31
CA SER A 81 16.86 -19.42 12.81
C SER A 81 17.23 -18.28 11.88
N LEU A 82 16.29 -17.83 11.02
CA LEU A 82 16.47 -16.67 10.15
C LEU A 82 16.56 -15.37 10.96
N VAL A 83 15.72 -15.20 11.99
CA VAL A 83 15.81 -14.05 12.92
C VAL A 83 17.14 -14.01 13.65
N THR A 84 17.64 -15.16 14.10
CA THR A 84 18.98 -15.25 14.71
C THR A 84 20.07 -14.87 13.71
N LEU A 85 19.96 -15.36 12.48
CA LEU A 85 20.91 -15.06 11.40
C LEU A 85 20.90 -13.56 11.05
N SER A 86 19.72 -12.96 10.88
CA SER A 86 19.57 -11.55 10.53
C SER A 86 20.14 -10.61 11.60
N ASN A 87 19.89 -10.87 12.89
CA ASN A 87 20.48 -10.10 13.98
C ASN A 87 22.00 -10.26 14.03
N ARG A 88 22.54 -11.46 13.79
CA ARG A 88 23.98 -11.68 13.68
C ARG A 88 24.57 -10.93 12.48
N ASN A 89 23.89 -10.92 11.35
CA ASN A 89 24.28 -10.18 10.16
C ASN A 89 24.32 -8.67 10.45
N ALA A 90 23.30 -8.12 11.10
CA ALA A 90 23.24 -6.70 11.49
C ALA A 90 24.40 -6.30 12.41
N ALA A 91 24.70 -7.14 13.40
CA ALA A 91 25.85 -6.93 14.29
C ALA A 91 27.18 -6.94 13.52
N ARG A 92 27.39 -7.95 12.66
CA ARG A 92 28.60 -8.09 11.84
C ARG A 92 28.78 -6.91 10.87
N MET A 93 27.68 -6.34 10.38
CA MET A 93 27.70 -5.16 9.50
C MET A 93 27.76 -3.83 10.24
N GLY A 94 27.77 -3.83 11.59
CA GLY A 94 27.87 -2.64 12.43
C GLY A 94 26.60 -1.77 12.45
N VAL A 95 25.42 -2.37 12.18
CA VAL A 95 24.15 -1.63 12.09
C VAL A 95 23.06 -2.15 13.03
N ALA A 96 23.41 -2.96 14.04
CA ALA A 96 22.46 -3.56 14.97
C ALA A 96 21.64 -2.53 15.77
N ASN A 97 22.08 -1.28 15.87
CA ASN A 97 21.35 -0.19 16.50
C ASN A 97 20.29 0.44 15.58
N ARG A 98 20.26 0.08 14.29
CA ARG A 98 19.35 0.61 13.28
C ARG A 98 18.53 -0.47 12.58
N ALA A 99 19.01 -1.72 12.59
CA ALA A 99 18.41 -2.88 11.94
C ALA A 99 18.21 -3.97 13.00
N VAL A 100 16.96 -4.21 13.40
CA VAL A 100 16.59 -5.18 14.43
C VAL A 100 15.61 -6.19 13.84
N PHE A 101 15.64 -7.43 14.28
CA PHE A 101 14.78 -8.49 13.73
C PHE A 101 14.09 -9.25 14.85
N TYR A 102 12.80 -9.57 14.63
CA TYR A 102 11.93 -10.20 15.61
C TYR A 102 11.30 -11.47 15.05
N GLU A 103 11.24 -12.51 15.88
CA GLU A 103 10.40 -13.68 15.65
C GLU A 103 8.94 -13.26 15.89
N ARG A 104 8.21 -13.03 14.83
CA ARG A 104 6.84 -12.49 14.91
C ARG A 104 6.06 -12.78 13.63
N ASP A 105 4.75 -13.05 13.81
CA ASP A 105 3.81 -13.11 12.70
C ASP A 105 3.64 -11.71 12.08
N LEU A 106 3.76 -11.66 10.75
CA LEU A 106 3.51 -10.44 9.98
C LEU A 106 2.08 -9.93 10.15
N HIS A 107 1.10 -10.82 10.39
CA HIS A 107 -0.29 -10.46 10.62
C HIS A 107 -0.51 -9.75 11.96
N GLU A 108 0.32 -10.00 12.95
CA GLU A 108 0.29 -9.38 14.29
C GLU A 108 1.25 -8.19 14.41
N THR A 109 2.02 -7.92 13.36
CA THR A 109 3.03 -6.86 13.36
C THR A 109 2.39 -5.49 13.23
N ASP A 110 2.70 -4.57 14.15
CA ASP A 110 2.31 -3.17 14.01
C ASP A 110 3.09 -2.50 12.87
N LEU A 111 2.35 -1.93 11.90
CA LEU A 111 2.88 -1.30 10.70
C LEU A 111 2.79 0.24 10.73
N GLU A 112 2.18 0.85 11.75
CA GLU A 112 1.83 2.28 11.77
C GLU A 112 3.05 3.21 11.64
N ARG A 113 4.20 2.79 12.16
CA ARG A 113 5.44 3.57 12.10
C ARG A 113 6.12 3.55 10.74
N ALA A 114 5.71 2.67 9.81
CA ALA A 114 6.39 2.52 8.53
C ALA A 114 6.31 3.79 7.68
N ASP A 115 7.47 4.26 7.23
CA ASP A 115 7.59 5.16 6.09
C ASP A 115 7.76 4.36 4.80
N VAL A 116 8.40 3.18 4.92
CA VAL A 116 8.58 2.22 3.82
C VAL A 116 8.29 0.81 4.31
N LEU A 117 7.49 0.07 3.56
CA LEU A 117 7.30 -1.37 3.70
C LEU A 117 8.02 -2.09 2.55
N THR A 118 8.68 -3.20 2.87
CA THR A 118 9.28 -4.09 1.88
C THR A 118 8.73 -5.51 2.07
N ILE A 119 8.46 -6.19 0.94
CA ILE A 119 7.80 -7.48 0.94
C ILE A 119 8.36 -8.36 -0.20
N TYR A 120 8.64 -9.61 0.12
CA TYR A 120 8.81 -10.70 -0.85
C TYR A 120 8.09 -11.94 -0.35
N LEU A 121 6.79 -11.97 -0.51
CA LEU A 121 5.90 -13.02 -0.02
C LEU A 121 5.04 -13.58 -1.15
N LEU A 122 4.39 -14.71 -0.92
CA LEU A 122 3.48 -15.31 -1.88
C LEU A 122 2.28 -14.39 -2.16
N PRO A 123 1.68 -14.48 -3.37
CA PRO A 123 0.56 -13.63 -3.76
C PRO A 123 -0.61 -13.66 -2.77
N GLU A 124 -0.92 -14.81 -2.20
CA GLU A 124 -2.01 -15.00 -1.25
C GLU A 124 -1.76 -14.21 0.04
N VAL A 125 -0.53 -14.23 0.53
CA VAL A 125 -0.13 -13.47 1.72
C VAL A 125 -0.16 -11.97 1.46
N ASN A 126 0.29 -11.53 0.27
CA ASN A 126 0.17 -10.13 -0.15
C ASN A 126 -1.28 -9.65 -0.14
N LEU A 127 -2.23 -10.47 -0.64
CA LEU A 127 -3.65 -10.13 -0.61
C LEU A 127 -4.21 -10.03 0.82
N MET A 128 -3.74 -10.87 1.74
CA MET A 128 -4.17 -10.86 3.14
C MET A 128 -3.70 -9.61 3.89
N VAL A 129 -2.48 -9.14 3.64
CA VAL A 129 -1.94 -7.93 4.31
C VAL A 129 -2.38 -6.63 3.64
N ARG A 130 -2.83 -6.67 2.39
CA ARG A 130 -3.25 -5.49 1.61
C ARG A 130 -4.21 -4.55 2.34
N PRO A 131 -5.28 -5.00 3.01
CA PRO A 131 -6.19 -4.09 3.72
C PRO A 131 -5.50 -3.30 4.83
N ARG A 132 -4.56 -3.94 5.56
CA ARG A 132 -3.77 -3.29 6.62
C ARG A 132 -2.80 -2.26 6.04
N ILE A 133 -2.20 -2.54 4.89
CA ILE A 133 -1.30 -1.60 4.21
C ILE A 133 -2.08 -0.38 3.71
N LEU A 134 -3.26 -0.58 3.12
CA LEU A 134 -4.14 0.50 2.66
C LEU A 134 -4.72 1.36 3.79
N ALA A 135 -4.66 0.89 5.03
CA ALA A 135 -5.06 1.64 6.22
C ALA A 135 -3.93 2.51 6.79
N LEU A 136 -2.70 2.36 6.32
CA LEU A 136 -1.56 3.15 6.77
C LEU A 136 -1.69 4.62 6.37
N LYS A 137 -0.85 5.46 6.96
CA LYS A 137 -0.79 6.89 6.63
C LYS A 137 -0.58 7.08 5.13
N PRO A 138 -1.33 8.00 4.49
CA PRO A 138 -1.08 8.35 3.10
C PRO A 138 0.37 8.78 2.90
N GLY A 139 0.99 8.31 1.80
CA GLY A 139 2.40 8.57 1.54
C GLY A 139 3.34 7.46 2.03
N THR A 140 2.87 6.48 2.81
CA THR A 140 3.66 5.27 3.09
C THR A 140 4.00 4.59 1.77
N ARG A 141 5.26 4.28 1.58
CA ARG A 141 5.80 3.66 0.36
C ARG A 141 5.89 2.15 0.55
N LEU A 142 5.43 1.41 -0.43
CA LEU A 142 5.44 -0.04 -0.45
C LEU A 142 6.26 -0.52 -1.64
N VAL A 143 7.18 -1.44 -1.42
CA VAL A 143 7.95 -2.09 -2.49
C VAL A 143 7.82 -3.59 -2.36
N SER A 144 7.47 -4.24 -3.46
CA SER A 144 7.36 -5.70 -3.53
C SER A 144 8.27 -6.28 -4.59
N HIS A 145 8.80 -7.46 -4.31
CA HIS A 145 9.59 -8.27 -5.23
C HIS A 145 8.72 -9.37 -5.84
N ASP A 146 8.69 -9.48 -7.16
CA ASP A 146 8.01 -10.46 -8.02
C ASP A 146 6.47 -10.48 -7.93
N TYR A 147 5.87 -10.30 -6.77
CA TYR A 147 4.43 -10.49 -6.57
C TYR A 147 3.73 -9.20 -6.16
N GLY A 148 2.60 -8.91 -6.80
CA GLY A 148 1.78 -7.73 -6.56
C GLY A 148 0.69 -7.95 -5.52
N PHE A 149 -0.26 -7.01 -5.48
CA PHE A 149 -1.38 -6.96 -4.55
C PHE A 149 -2.73 -7.12 -5.26
N GLY A 150 -2.80 -8.06 -6.22
CA GLY A 150 -4.02 -8.33 -6.99
C GLY A 150 -4.41 -7.13 -7.83
N GLU A 151 -5.64 -6.62 -7.65
CA GLU A 151 -6.19 -5.53 -8.45
C GLU A 151 -5.66 -4.13 -8.06
N TRP A 152 -4.86 -4.02 -7.01
CA TRP A 152 -4.17 -2.79 -6.69
C TRP A 152 -2.96 -2.61 -7.62
N PRO A 153 -3.07 -1.83 -8.71
CA PRO A 153 -1.98 -1.68 -9.66
C PRO A 153 -0.82 -0.89 -9.03
N PRO A 154 0.43 -1.24 -9.33
CA PRO A 154 1.57 -0.46 -8.87
C PRO A 154 1.62 0.92 -9.53
N ASP A 155 2.23 1.88 -8.84
CA ASP A 155 2.59 3.18 -9.40
C ASP A 155 3.79 3.06 -10.35
N ILE A 156 4.72 2.13 -10.02
CA ILE A 156 5.88 1.78 -10.86
C ILE A 156 6.01 0.26 -10.90
N GLU A 157 6.18 -0.30 -12.10
CA GLU A 157 6.59 -1.68 -12.32
C GLU A 157 7.84 -1.70 -13.18
N LEU A 158 8.87 -2.43 -12.72
CA LEU A 158 10.14 -2.58 -13.40
C LEU A 158 10.54 -4.05 -13.45
N ILE A 159 10.91 -4.53 -14.62
CA ILE A 159 11.56 -5.84 -14.81
C ILE A 159 13.05 -5.60 -15.01
N MET A 160 13.88 -6.30 -14.24
CA MET A 160 15.34 -6.14 -14.30
C MET A 160 16.05 -7.49 -14.28
N ASP A 161 17.28 -7.51 -14.77
CA ASP A 161 18.14 -8.67 -14.61
C ASP A 161 18.52 -8.86 -13.15
N ALA A 162 18.43 -10.09 -12.70
CA ALA A 162 18.68 -10.50 -11.33
C ALA A 162 19.58 -11.74 -11.28
N PRO A 163 20.85 -11.59 -11.66
CA PRO A 163 21.78 -12.71 -11.69
C PRO A 163 21.92 -13.35 -10.29
N GLY A 164 21.90 -14.69 -10.27
CA GLY A 164 21.90 -15.44 -9.03
C GLY A 164 20.56 -15.52 -8.30
N LYS A 165 19.45 -15.16 -8.95
CA LYS A 165 18.10 -15.39 -8.42
C LYS A 165 17.88 -16.89 -8.19
N PRO A 166 17.51 -17.31 -6.96
CA PRO A 166 17.42 -18.74 -6.62
C PRO A 166 16.27 -19.46 -7.33
N VAL A 167 15.21 -18.72 -7.72
CA VAL A 167 14.01 -19.26 -8.35
C VAL A 167 13.73 -18.56 -9.68
N GLY A 168 13.12 -19.31 -10.61
CA GLY A 168 12.91 -18.83 -11.98
C GLY A 168 14.09 -19.17 -12.89
N ARG A 169 13.81 -19.34 -14.20
CA ARG A 169 14.84 -19.74 -15.20
C ARG A 169 15.43 -18.55 -15.95
N ASP A 170 14.73 -17.42 -15.95
CA ASP A 170 15.06 -16.25 -16.78
C ASP A 170 15.99 -15.26 -16.09
N GLN A 171 16.37 -15.51 -14.84
CA GLN A 171 17.24 -14.63 -14.03
C GLN A 171 16.76 -13.17 -14.04
N LYS A 172 15.42 -12.97 -14.11
CA LYS A 172 14.78 -11.66 -14.04
C LYS A 172 13.96 -11.52 -12.76
N SER A 173 13.85 -10.31 -12.27
CA SER A 173 12.99 -9.95 -11.14
C SER A 173 12.10 -8.79 -11.52
N LYS A 174 10.89 -8.81 -10.97
CA LYS A 174 9.94 -7.71 -11.04
C LYS A 174 10.02 -6.93 -9.74
N VAL A 175 10.24 -5.63 -9.82
CA VAL A 175 10.16 -4.71 -8.69
C VAL A 175 8.94 -3.83 -8.90
N MET A 176 8.07 -3.81 -7.92
CA MET A 176 6.84 -3.02 -7.97
C MET A 176 6.78 -2.07 -6.79
N PHE A 177 6.26 -0.87 -7.03
CA PHE A 177 6.23 0.21 -6.05
C PHE A 177 4.85 0.84 -5.99
N TRP A 178 4.38 1.16 -4.79
CA TRP A 178 3.13 1.86 -4.50
C TRP A 178 3.36 2.96 -3.48
N VAL A 179 2.53 3.98 -3.54
CA VAL A 179 2.37 4.98 -2.48
C VAL A 179 0.94 4.86 -1.95
N VAL A 180 0.80 4.61 -0.65
CA VAL A 180 -0.52 4.51 -0.02
C VAL A 180 -1.30 5.80 -0.25
N PRO A 181 -2.44 5.78 -0.96
CA PRO A 181 -3.16 6.99 -1.29
C PRO A 181 -4.06 7.44 -0.14
N THR A 182 -4.28 8.75 -0.05
CA THR A 182 -5.36 9.29 0.78
C THR A 182 -6.73 8.98 0.19
N ARG A 183 -7.78 9.13 0.98
CA ARG A 183 -9.17 9.01 0.54
C ARG A 183 -9.66 10.34 -0.01
N ALA A 184 -9.69 10.48 -1.34
CA ALA A 184 -10.08 11.70 -2.04
C ALA A 184 -11.50 11.65 -2.60
N ALA A 185 -12.15 10.49 -2.65
CA ALA A 185 -13.51 10.34 -3.17
C ALA A 185 -14.52 11.22 -2.41
N GLY A 186 -15.51 11.77 -3.16
CA GLY A 186 -16.54 12.61 -2.60
C GLY A 186 -16.80 13.90 -3.38
N LYS A 187 -17.61 14.75 -2.80
CA LYS A 187 -17.92 16.08 -3.35
C LYS A 187 -17.12 17.15 -2.63
N TRP A 188 -16.44 17.99 -3.40
CA TRP A 188 -15.62 19.10 -2.93
C TRP A 188 -16.11 20.41 -3.49
N VAL A 189 -16.11 21.47 -2.68
CA VAL A 189 -16.60 22.78 -3.10
C VAL A 189 -15.65 23.89 -2.70
N TRP A 190 -15.56 24.93 -3.54
CA TRP A 190 -14.84 26.16 -3.23
C TRP A 190 -15.35 27.33 -4.06
N GLN A 191 -15.04 28.55 -3.60
CA GLN A 191 -15.24 29.77 -4.34
C GLN A 191 -14.01 30.12 -5.17
N GLY A 192 -14.19 30.50 -6.42
CA GLY A 192 -13.10 30.86 -7.31
C GLY A 192 -13.54 31.88 -8.36
N PRO A 193 -12.72 32.17 -9.38
CA PRO A 193 -12.97 33.23 -10.37
C PRO A 193 -14.22 33.03 -11.21
N ALA A 194 -14.77 31.84 -11.33
CA ALA A 194 -16.00 31.52 -12.04
C ALA A 194 -17.20 31.30 -11.09
N GLY A 195 -17.11 31.75 -9.83
CA GLY A 195 -18.11 31.54 -8.81
C GLY A 195 -17.87 30.24 -8.02
N LEU A 196 -18.94 29.50 -7.74
CA LEU A 196 -18.87 28.23 -7.03
C LEU A 196 -18.30 27.13 -7.95
N TYR A 197 -17.26 26.46 -7.48
CA TYR A 197 -16.72 25.23 -8.08
C TYR A 197 -17.21 24.03 -7.29
N GLU A 198 -17.62 22.99 -7.99
CA GLU A 198 -18.01 21.70 -7.42
C GLU A 198 -17.24 20.59 -8.14
N LEU A 199 -16.36 19.91 -7.41
CA LEU A 199 -15.60 18.76 -7.90
C LEU A 199 -16.20 17.49 -7.31
N GLN A 200 -16.60 16.57 -8.18
CA GLN A 200 -17.04 15.25 -7.81
C GLN A 200 -15.93 14.25 -8.14
N LEU A 201 -15.40 13.55 -7.15
CA LEU A 201 -14.36 12.54 -7.32
C LEU A 201 -14.87 11.12 -7.01
N ASP A 202 -14.56 10.21 -7.89
CA ASP A 202 -14.60 8.77 -7.70
C ASP A 202 -13.18 8.24 -7.60
N GLN A 203 -12.95 7.19 -6.79
CA GLN A 203 -11.61 6.66 -6.52
C GLN A 203 -11.62 5.13 -6.46
N VAL A 204 -10.64 4.52 -7.14
CA VAL A 204 -10.29 3.11 -7.05
C VAL A 204 -8.80 3.00 -6.77
N PHE A 205 -8.41 2.65 -5.55
CA PHE A 205 -7.03 2.75 -5.05
C PHE A 205 -6.46 4.16 -5.25
N GLN A 206 -5.34 4.32 -5.99
CA GLN A 206 -4.76 5.62 -6.34
C GLN A 206 -5.32 6.21 -7.63
N LYS A 207 -6.22 5.51 -8.32
CA LYS A 207 -6.84 6.04 -9.54
C LYS A 207 -8.06 6.85 -9.18
N ILE A 208 -8.10 8.09 -9.66
CA ILE A 208 -9.21 9.01 -9.47
C ILE A 208 -9.77 9.44 -10.83
N THR A 209 -11.08 9.56 -10.89
CA THR A 209 -11.85 10.14 -11.98
C THR A 209 -12.89 11.09 -11.41
N GLY A 210 -13.50 11.91 -12.23
CA GLY A 210 -14.53 12.78 -11.73
C GLY A 210 -14.92 13.88 -12.68
N THR A 211 -15.77 14.78 -12.17
CA THR A 211 -16.27 15.95 -12.93
C THR A 211 -16.10 17.22 -12.12
N LEU A 212 -15.80 18.31 -12.82
CA LEU A 212 -15.74 19.65 -12.27
C LEU A 212 -16.85 20.51 -12.86
N SER A 213 -17.63 21.15 -12.00
CA SER A 213 -18.65 22.12 -12.39
C SER A 213 -18.26 23.54 -11.94
N ALA A 214 -18.29 24.52 -12.84
CA ALA A 214 -18.06 25.92 -12.53
C ALA A 214 -18.68 26.82 -13.62
N GLY A 215 -19.23 27.98 -13.27
CA GLY A 215 -19.81 28.92 -14.21
C GLY A 215 -20.96 28.34 -15.06
N GLY A 216 -21.74 27.40 -14.53
CA GLY A 216 -22.83 26.72 -15.25
C GLY A 216 -22.36 25.60 -16.20
N ARG A 217 -21.08 25.33 -16.30
CA ARG A 217 -20.49 24.27 -17.13
C ARG A 217 -20.01 23.11 -16.27
N ARG A 218 -20.23 21.87 -16.75
CA ARG A 218 -19.71 20.65 -16.15
C ARG A 218 -18.82 19.90 -17.17
N VAL A 219 -17.64 19.51 -16.74
CA VAL A 219 -16.64 18.82 -17.57
C VAL A 219 -16.00 17.67 -16.79
N ASP A 220 -15.52 16.67 -17.49
CA ASP A 220 -14.69 15.63 -16.88
C ASP A 220 -13.31 16.20 -16.52
N ILE A 221 -12.72 15.71 -15.44
CA ILE A 221 -11.33 16.02 -15.11
C ILE A 221 -10.40 15.14 -15.96
N GLU A 222 -9.26 15.72 -16.34
CA GLU A 222 -8.25 15.08 -17.17
C GLU A 222 -6.94 14.98 -16.41
N LYS A 223 -6.06 14.02 -16.81
CA LYS A 223 -4.71 13.82 -16.25
C LYS A 223 -4.70 13.78 -14.72
N ALA A 224 -5.73 13.19 -14.15
CA ALA A 224 -5.88 13.11 -12.70
C ALA A 224 -4.86 12.14 -12.09
N VAL A 225 -4.13 12.61 -11.08
CA VAL A 225 -3.12 11.86 -10.34
C VAL A 225 -3.38 12.01 -8.85
N LEU A 226 -3.32 10.90 -8.13
CA LEU A 226 -3.34 10.85 -6.67
C LEU A 226 -2.15 10.00 -6.19
N SER A 227 -1.26 10.60 -5.42
CA SER A 227 -0.09 9.92 -4.85
C SER A 227 0.11 10.37 -3.40
N GLY A 228 -0.11 9.45 -2.45
CA GLY A 228 -0.18 9.80 -1.04
C GLY A 228 -1.28 10.84 -0.81
N GLU A 229 -0.91 11.97 -0.24
CA GLU A 229 -1.81 13.14 -0.04
C GLU A 229 -1.90 14.05 -1.27
N HIS A 230 -0.98 13.92 -2.24
CA HIS A 230 -0.92 14.82 -3.38
C HIS A 230 -1.95 14.47 -4.44
N ILE A 231 -2.73 15.47 -4.85
CA ILE A 231 -3.69 15.40 -5.94
C ILE A 231 -3.35 16.43 -7.01
N SER A 232 -3.48 16.05 -8.27
CA SER A 232 -3.47 16.99 -9.39
C SER A 232 -4.43 16.53 -10.46
N PHE A 233 -5.01 17.49 -11.19
CA PHE A 233 -5.89 17.24 -12.32
C PHE A 233 -6.01 18.50 -13.20
N GLU A 234 -6.54 18.32 -14.39
CA GLU A 234 -6.83 19.39 -15.34
C GLU A 234 -8.32 19.40 -15.65
N ALA A 235 -8.85 20.58 -16.04
CA ALA A 235 -10.22 20.73 -16.50
C ALA A 235 -10.33 21.86 -17.54
N SER A 236 -11.07 21.62 -18.63
CA SER A 236 -11.28 22.59 -19.72
C SER A 236 -12.59 23.34 -19.52
N LEU A 237 -12.55 24.48 -18.82
CA LEU A 237 -13.69 25.37 -18.55
C LEU A 237 -13.79 26.49 -19.63
N GLU A 238 -14.82 27.38 -19.53
CA GLU A 238 -15.02 28.45 -20.53
C GLU A 238 -13.80 29.33 -20.76
N LYS A 239 -13.07 29.67 -19.70
CA LYS A 239 -11.86 30.51 -19.76
C LYS A 239 -10.58 29.75 -20.14
N GLY A 240 -10.72 28.52 -20.65
CA GLY A 240 -9.62 27.69 -21.06
C GLY A 240 -9.29 26.57 -20.08
N ARG A 241 -8.06 26.03 -20.21
CA ARG A 241 -7.56 24.94 -19.39
C ARG A 241 -7.14 25.45 -18.02
N HIS A 242 -7.59 24.75 -17.00
CA HIS A 242 -7.25 24.96 -15.61
C HIS A 242 -6.47 23.76 -15.11
N GLU A 243 -5.35 24.00 -14.45
CA GLU A 243 -4.53 22.98 -13.81
C GLU A 243 -4.67 23.17 -12.30
N PHE A 244 -5.00 22.09 -11.61
CA PHE A 244 -5.13 22.06 -10.15
C PHE A 244 -4.08 21.13 -9.57
N SER A 245 -3.42 21.55 -8.51
CA SER A 245 -2.52 20.73 -7.71
C SER A 245 -2.71 21.07 -6.24
N GLY A 246 -2.57 20.08 -5.35
CA GLY A 246 -2.73 20.32 -3.93
C GLY A 246 -2.49 19.08 -3.08
N LYS A 247 -2.76 19.25 -1.79
CA LYS A 247 -2.76 18.16 -0.80
C LYS A 247 -4.15 17.95 -0.24
N VAL A 248 -4.56 16.70 -0.18
CA VAL A 248 -5.79 16.26 0.48
C VAL A 248 -5.46 15.90 1.91
N ILE A 249 -5.94 16.67 2.87
CA ILE A 249 -5.78 16.43 4.30
C ILE A 249 -7.15 16.44 4.95
N ASN A 250 -7.61 15.29 5.43
CA ASN A 250 -8.95 15.13 5.98
C ASN A 250 -10.06 15.60 5.00
N ASN A 251 -10.79 16.65 5.36
CA ASN A 251 -11.87 17.22 4.57
C ASN A 251 -11.46 18.51 3.84
N ALA A 252 -10.19 18.75 3.64
CA ALA A 252 -9.68 19.90 2.92
C ALA A 252 -8.73 19.48 1.79
N ILE A 253 -8.79 20.20 0.67
CA ILE A 253 -7.71 20.24 -0.32
C ILE A 253 -7.18 21.66 -0.32
N ALA A 254 -5.87 21.82 -0.28
CA ALA A 254 -5.21 23.11 -0.40
C ALA A 254 -4.00 23.02 -1.34
N GLY A 255 -3.82 24.03 -2.18
CA GLY A 255 -2.75 24.05 -3.16
C GLY A 255 -2.84 25.21 -4.14
N ASP A 256 -2.40 24.98 -5.37
CA ASP A 256 -2.34 25.96 -6.44
C ASP A 256 -3.25 25.58 -7.60
N MET A 257 -3.97 26.57 -8.12
CA MET A 257 -4.70 26.51 -9.38
C MET A 257 -4.00 27.41 -10.38
N ARG A 258 -3.74 26.92 -11.58
CA ARG A 258 -3.19 27.67 -12.69
C ARG A 258 -4.22 27.77 -13.81
N MET A 259 -4.53 29.02 -14.20
CA MET A 259 -5.21 29.37 -15.44
C MET A 259 -4.17 29.97 -16.39
N ALA A 260 -4.56 30.61 -17.48
CA ALA A 260 -3.64 31.35 -18.32
C ALA A 260 -2.92 32.46 -17.49
N GLY A 261 -1.76 32.15 -16.89
CA GLY A 261 -1.00 33.09 -16.07
C GLY A 261 -0.33 32.48 -14.83
N ALA A 262 -0.11 33.33 -13.81
CA ALA A 262 0.53 32.92 -12.56
C ALA A 262 -0.38 31.98 -11.74
N PRO A 263 0.19 31.06 -10.95
CA PRO A 263 -0.56 30.21 -10.05
C PRO A 263 -1.28 31.05 -8.98
N GLN A 264 -2.48 30.63 -8.62
CA GLN A 264 -3.30 31.23 -7.57
C GLN A 264 -3.57 30.16 -6.51
N ALA A 265 -3.47 30.53 -5.25
CA ALA A 265 -3.84 29.63 -4.17
C ALA A 265 -5.33 29.27 -4.25
N TRP A 266 -5.65 27.98 -4.03
CA TRP A 266 -7.02 27.51 -3.94
C TRP A 266 -7.18 26.54 -2.77
N SER A 267 -8.38 26.46 -2.27
CA SER A 267 -8.73 25.45 -1.27
C SER A 267 -10.16 25.00 -1.45
N ALA A 268 -10.38 23.69 -1.29
CA ALA A 268 -11.71 23.09 -1.37
C ALA A 268 -12.06 22.39 -0.07
N THR A 269 -13.32 22.39 0.29
CA THR A 269 -13.86 21.67 1.45
C THR A 269 -14.71 20.51 0.96
N ARG A 270 -14.56 19.33 1.58
CA ARG A 270 -15.40 18.16 1.28
C ARG A 270 -16.76 18.35 1.94
N THR A 271 -17.81 18.28 1.14
CA THR A 271 -19.20 18.39 1.59
C THR A 271 -19.90 17.03 1.63
N GLU A 272 -19.41 16.06 0.88
CA GLU A 272 -19.94 14.69 0.85
C GLU A 272 -18.78 13.72 0.73
N LEU A 273 -18.72 12.77 1.68
CA LEU A 273 -17.78 11.65 1.62
C LEU A 273 -18.39 10.55 0.73
N ARG A 274 -17.60 9.99 -0.16
CA ARG A 274 -17.91 8.72 -0.83
C ARG A 274 -16.88 7.69 -0.47
N ASP A 275 -17.28 6.43 -0.49
CA ASP A 275 -16.34 5.35 -0.26
C ASP A 275 -15.37 5.25 -1.44
N ALA A 276 -14.09 5.43 -1.13
CA ALA A 276 -13.04 5.01 -2.03
C ALA A 276 -13.04 3.48 -2.08
N ARG A 277 -13.09 2.89 -3.26
CA ARG A 277 -13.05 1.45 -3.43
C ARG A 277 -11.64 0.93 -3.14
N PHE A 278 -11.34 0.73 -1.86
CA PHE A 278 -10.10 0.05 -1.40
C PHE A 278 -10.34 -1.40 -1.03
N THR A 279 -11.61 -1.78 -0.75
CA THR A 279 -11.94 -3.04 -0.10
C THR A 279 -12.91 -3.92 -0.88
N ASP A 280 -13.62 -3.39 -1.88
CA ASP A 280 -14.70 -4.12 -2.57
C ASP A 280 -14.22 -5.18 -3.56
N ILE A 281 -12.93 -5.48 -3.57
CA ILE A 281 -12.36 -6.44 -4.50
C ILE A 281 -11.67 -7.56 -3.71
N ASN A 282 -12.46 -8.21 -2.85
CA ASN A 282 -12.14 -9.54 -2.39
C ASN A 282 -13.35 -10.47 -2.64
N PRO A 283 -13.50 -11.03 -3.86
CA PRO A 283 -14.59 -11.95 -4.16
C PRO A 283 -14.49 -13.32 -3.46
N GLY A 284 -13.53 -13.50 -2.53
CA GLY A 284 -13.22 -14.78 -1.92
C GLY A 284 -13.27 -14.88 -0.40
N VAL A 285 -13.45 -13.78 0.34
CA VAL A 285 -13.60 -13.82 1.80
C VAL A 285 -14.97 -13.25 2.18
N THR A 286 -16.02 -13.91 1.76
CA THR A 286 -17.28 -13.82 2.51
C THR A 286 -17.04 -14.55 3.82
N ALA A 287 -17.04 -13.82 4.93
CA ALA A 287 -17.20 -14.41 6.25
C ALA A 287 -18.42 -15.35 6.20
N ARG A 288 -18.17 -16.62 6.33
CA ARG A 288 -19.17 -17.63 6.69
C ARG A 288 -18.94 -18.05 8.11
#